data_a6085f2b0ab5e87a8460ea7ff51b18c5
#
_entry.id   a6085f2b0ab5e87a8460ea7ff51b18c5
#
_cell.length_a   1.000
_cell.length_b   1.000
_cell.length_c   1.000
_cell.angle_alpha   90.00
_cell.angle_beta   90.00
_cell.angle_gamma   90.00
#
_symmetry.space_group_name_H-M   'P 1'
#
loop_
_entity.id
_entity.type
_entity.pdbx_description
1 polymer ?
#
loop_
_entity_poly.entity_id
_entity_poly.type
_entity_poly.pdbx_seq_one_letter_code
_entity_poly.pdbx_strand_id
1 'polypeptide(L)'
;MIRTAVSNLAAADSPFPDEDALSALICGSRSPLPSPGRAQTCVAVKAGEDIFIVDIGDGAAVNLGKYSVPINQVKAVLFTHLHSDHISDLADLHLGTWLPGRPQALPVYGPEGTDIVTAGFEMAYKLDYGFRNEHHGEALAPIKSVGFDTNIVDLNDPVIYNENGLKITAFKVTH
;
A
#
# COMPACT_ATOMS: atom_id res chain seq x y z
N MET A 1 14.19 -4.94 -21.04
CA MET A 1 13.81 -6.14 -20.27
C MET A 1 12.94 -5.81 -19.05
N ILE A 2 13.27 -4.88 -18.16
CA ILE A 2 12.45 -4.57 -16.96
C ILE A 2 11.06 -4.03 -17.32
N ARG A 3 10.92 -3.13 -18.29
CA ARG A 3 9.61 -2.64 -18.75
C ARG A 3 8.69 -3.76 -19.25
N THR A 4 9.26 -4.77 -19.93
CA THR A 4 8.50 -5.91 -20.44
C THR A 4 8.05 -6.84 -19.29
N ALA A 5 8.88 -7.00 -18.24
CA ALA A 5 8.50 -7.76 -17.06
C ALA A 5 7.38 -7.08 -16.25
N VAL A 6 7.46 -5.75 -16.10
CA VAL A 6 6.41 -4.95 -15.42
C VAL A 6 5.11 -4.94 -16.22
N SER A 7 5.18 -4.86 -17.57
CA SER A 7 3.98 -4.94 -18.42
C SER A 7 3.34 -6.34 -18.43
N ASN A 8 4.15 -7.39 -18.26
CA ASN A 8 3.62 -8.76 -18.18
C ASN A 8 2.96 -9.07 -16.82
N LEU A 9 3.38 -8.38 -15.75
CA LEU A 9 2.68 -8.45 -14.45
C LEU A 9 1.31 -7.75 -14.52
N ALA A 10 1.18 -6.72 -15.35
CA ALA A 10 -0.10 -6.01 -15.56
C ALA A 10 -1.07 -6.77 -16.51
N ALA A 11 -0.62 -7.84 -17.16
CA ALA A 11 -1.42 -8.64 -18.09
C ALA A 11 -2.02 -9.91 -17.45
N ALA A 12 -1.76 -10.17 -16.16
CA ALA A 12 -2.49 -11.18 -15.42
C ALA A 12 -3.90 -10.65 -15.11
N ASP A 13 -4.91 -11.53 -15.21
CA ASP A 13 -6.29 -11.17 -14.91
C ASP A 13 -6.40 -10.57 -13.51
N SER A 14 -6.94 -9.34 -13.42
CA SER A 14 -7.19 -8.69 -12.14
C SER A 14 -8.08 -9.56 -11.25
N PRO A 15 -7.83 -9.66 -9.93
CA PRO A 15 -8.69 -10.40 -9.02
C PRO A 15 -10.03 -9.69 -8.78
N PHE A 16 -10.15 -8.45 -9.22
CA PHE A 16 -11.36 -7.65 -9.07
C PHE A 16 -12.21 -7.73 -10.35
N PRO A 17 -13.55 -7.73 -10.21
CA PRO A 17 -14.43 -7.65 -11.38
C PRO A 17 -14.23 -6.33 -12.14
N ASP A 18 -14.49 -6.36 -13.46
CA ASP A 18 -14.44 -5.16 -14.33
C ASP A 18 -15.65 -4.23 -14.13
N GLU A 19 -16.57 -4.58 -13.27
CA GLU A 19 -17.76 -3.81 -12.97
C GLU A 19 -17.42 -2.57 -12.13
N ASP A 20 -18.17 -1.49 -12.31
CA ASP A 20 -18.15 -0.32 -11.42
C ASP A 20 -18.79 -0.70 -10.07
N ALA A 21 -18.01 -1.35 -9.23
CA ALA A 21 -18.45 -1.91 -7.95
C ALA A 21 -17.39 -1.68 -6.87
N LEU A 22 -17.84 -1.65 -5.62
CA LEU A 22 -16.96 -1.74 -4.47
C LEU A 22 -16.61 -3.21 -4.23
N SER A 23 -15.32 -3.54 -4.35
CA SER A 23 -14.82 -4.90 -4.20
C SER A 23 -13.74 -4.97 -3.14
N ALA A 24 -13.65 -6.08 -2.42
CA ALA A 24 -12.63 -6.31 -1.41
C ALA A 24 -11.95 -7.67 -1.60
N LEU A 25 -10.64 -7.69 -1.48
CA LEU A 25 -9.79 -8.88 -1.51
C LEU A 25 -9.02 -8.98 -0.19
N ILE A 26 -9.15 -10.11 0.50
CA ILE A 26 -8.35 -10.39 1.70
C ILE A 26 -6.97 -10.90 1.25
N CYS A 27 -5.96 -10.03 1.35
CA CYS A 27 -4.56 -10.35 1.02
C CYS A 27 -3.79 -10.92 2.21
N GLY A 28 -4.29 -10.76 3.43
CA GLY A 28 -3.75 -11.33 4.64
C GLY A 28 -4.79 -11.40 5.76
N SER A 29 -4.75 -12.47 6.54
CA SER A 29 -5.74 -12.73 7.60
C SER A 29 -5.15 -13.39 8.85
N ARG A 30 -3.81 -13.32 9.01
CA ARG A 30 -3.09 -13.86 10.15
C ARG A 30 -2.86 -12.77 11.19
N SER A 31 -2.96 -13.12 12.47
CA SER A 31 -2.46 -12.32 13.60
C SER A 31 -0.91 -12.37 13.67
N PRO A 32 -0.25 -11.71 14.64
CA PRO A 32 1.20 -11.81 14.79
C PRO A 32 1.72 -13.25 15.02
N LEU A 33 0.87 -14.14 15.51
CA LEU A 33 1.25 -15.53 15.77
C LEU A 33 1.44 -16.31 14.46
N PRO A 34 2.43 -17.23 14.40
CA PRO A 34 2.68 -18.04 13.23
C PRO A 34 1.46 -18.86 12.79
N SER A 35 1.11 -18.77 11.51
CA SER A 35 0.09 -19.62 10.88
C SER A 35 0.53 -19.94 9.45
N PRO A 36 0.87 -21.20 9.16
CA PRO A 36 1.37 -21.58 7.85
C PRO A 36 0.42 -21.20 6.69
N GLY A 37 0.98 -20.65 5.62
CA GLY A 37 0.24 -20.33 4.40
C GLY A 37 -0.61 -19.07 4.44
N ARG A 38 -0.56 -18.27 5.52
CA ARG A 38 -1.29 -17.01 5.64
C ARG A 38 -0.35 -15.84 5.86
N ALA A 39 -0.54 -14.76 5.12
CA ALA A 39 0.05 -13.47 5.41
C ALA A 39 -0.68 -12.78 6.58
N GLN A 40 -0.03 -11.83 7.23
CA GLN A 40 -0.63 -10.99 8.26
C GLN A 40 -1.67 -10.03 7.66
N THR A 41 -2.31 -9.23 8.49
CA THR A 41 -3.50 -8.46 8.15
C THR A 41 -3.33 -7.60 6.90
N CYS A 42 -4.23 -7.78 5.94
CA CYS A 42 -4.29 -6.97 4.73
C CYS A 42 -5.64 -7.14 4.03
N VAL A 43 -6.26 -6.02 3.65
CA VAL A 43 -7.42 -6.00 2.77
C VAL A 43 -7.19 -4.99 1.66
N ALA A 44 -7.25 -5.43 0.40
CA ALA A 44 -7.27 -4.54 -0.75
C ALA A 44 -8.71 -4.22 -1.13
N VAL A 45 -9.08 -2.94 -1.17
CA VAL A 45 -10.41 -2.45 -1.53
C VAL A 45 -10.30 -1.72 -2.85
N LYS A 46 -11.05 -2.18 -3.86
CA LYS A 46 -11.16 -1.50 -5.17
C LYS A 46 -12.48 -0.77 -5.26
N ALA A 47 -12.43 0.49 -5.70
CA ALA A 47 -13.58 1.33 -6.04
C ALA A 47 -13.30 2.03 -7.36
N GLY A 48 -14.02 1.67 -8.42
CA GLY A 48 -13.67 2.11 -9.78
C GLY A 48 -12.24 1.68 -10.15
N GLU A 49 -11.39 2.63 -10.52
CA GLU A 49 -9.97 2.38 -10.85
C GLU A 49 -9.03 2.51 -9.63
N ASP A 50 -9.53 2.97 -8.48
CA ASP A 50 -8.74 3.28 -7.31
C ASP A 50 -8.68 2.07 -6.36
N ILE A 51 -7.48 1.74 -5.88
CA ILE A 51 -7.25 0.69 -4.89
C ILE A 51 -6.71 1.30 -3.60
N PHE A 52 -7.31 0.91 -2.49
CA PHE A 52 -6.87 1.25 -1.14
C PHE A 52 -6.43 -0.01 -0.42
N ILE A 53 -5.28 0.06 0.25
CA ILE A 53 -4.78 -1.07 1.05
C ILE A 53 -5.06 -0.76 2.52
N VAL A 54 -5.92 -1.54 3.14
CA VAL A 54 -6.20 -1.45 4.58
C VAL A 54 -5.30 -2.44 5.29
N ASP A 55 -4.37 -1.91 6.07
CA ASP A 55 -3.27 -2.61 6.71
C ASP A 55 -2.36 -3.37 5.71
N ILE A 56 -1.12 -3.61 6.10
CA ILE A 56 -0.13 -4.30 5.27
C ILE A 56 0.89 -5.04 6.16
N GLY A 57 0.48 -6.17 6.70
CA GLY A 57 1.33 -7.00 7.55
C GLY A 57 2.22 -7.96 6.77
N ASP A 58 3.08 -8.69 7.47
CA ASP A 58 4.10 -9.57 6.91
C ASP A 58 3.55 -10.59 5.91
N GLY A 59 4.15 -10.65 4.71
CA GLY A 59 3.78 -11.51 3.57
C GLY A 59 2.62 -10.96 2.73
N ALA A 60 1.99 -9.86 3.12
CA ALA A 60 0.84 -9.30 2.41
C ALA A 60 1.22 -8.70 1.06
N ALA A 61 2.35 -7.99 0.98
CA ALA A 61 2.85 -7.43 -0.28
C ALA A 61 3.13 -8.53 -1.32
N VAL A 62 3.66 -9.67 -0.88
CA VAL A 62 3.86 -10.86 -1.74
C VAL A 62 2.51 -11.43 -2.22
N ASN A 63 1.49 -11.44 -1.37
CA ASN A 63 0.16 -11.94 -1.75
C ASN A 63 -0.54 -10.99 -2.73
N LEU A 64 -0.39 -9.67 -2.59
CA LEU A 64 -0.90 -8.72 -3.60
C LEU A 64 -0.34 -9.05 -4.99
N GLY A 65 0.96 -9.35 -5.09
CA GLY A 65 1.58 -9.79 -6.34
C GLY A 65 1.06 -11.14 -6.83
N LYS A 66 0.93 -12.14 -5.95
CA LYS A 66 0.39 -13.47 -6.30
C LYS A 66 -1.04 -13.43 -6.80
N TYR A 67 -1.86 -12.53 -6.26
CA TYR A 67 -3.25 -12.34 -6.66
C TYR A 67 -3.40 -11.39 -7.85
N SER A 68 -2.28 -10.93 -8.42
CA SER A 68 -2.29 -10.00 -9.57
C SER A 68 -3.04 -8.69 -9.29
N VAL A 69 -2.98 -8.21 -8.04
CA VAL A 69 -3.54 -6.89 -7.71
C VAL A 69 -2.77 -5.82 -8.48
N PRO A 70 -3.44 -4.92 -9.23
CA PRO A 70 -2.78 -3.87 -9.99
C PRO A 70 -2.23 -2.79 -9.06
N ILE A 71 -1.05 -3.04 -8.48
CA ILE A 71 -0.41 -2.19 -7.46
C ILE A 71 -0.10 -0.77 -7.94
N ASN A 72 -0.03 -0.54 -9.25
CA ASN A 72 0.08 0.80 -9.85
C ASN A 72 -1.20 1.66 -9.69
N GLN A 73 -2.33 1.05 -9.33
CA GLN A 73 -3.59 1.72 -9.01
C GLN A 73 -3.77 1.99 -7.51
N VAL A 74 -2.79 1.62 -6.67
CA VAL A 74 -2.86 1.89 -5.23
C VAL A 74 -2.79 3.39 -4.98
N LYS A 75 -3.87 3.91 -4.43
CA LYS A 75 -4.06 5.33 -4.07
C LYS A 75 -3.50 5.66 -2.70
N ALA A 76 -3.73 4.79 -1.74
CA ALA A 76 -3.29 5.00 -0.37
C ALA A 76 -3.22 3.70 0.42
N VAL A 77 -2.47 3.76 1.52
CA VAL A 77 -2.51 2.79 2.62
C VAL A 77 -3.30 3.41 3.78
N LEU A 78 -4.17 2.62 4.38
CA LEU A 78 -5.02 3.02 5.51
C LEU A 78 -4.71 2.12 6.70
N PHE A 79 -4.03 2.64 7.71
CA PHE A 79 -3.77 1.87 8.93
C PHE A 79 -4.94 1.96 9.90
N THR A 80 -5.42 0.80 10.32
CA THR A 80 -6.43 0.71 11.39
C THR A 80 -5.79 1.02 12.74
N HIS A 81 -4.61 0.48 12.99
CA HIS A 81 -3.77 0.72 14.16
C HIS A 81 -2.31 0.28 13.88
N LEU A 82 -1.39 0.53 14.83
CA LEU A 82 0.04 0.42 14.57
C LEU A 82 0.71 -0.83 15.19
N HIS A 83 -0.03 -1.93 15.40
CA HIS A 83 0.60 -3.20 15.72
C HIS A 83 1.43 -3.71 14.53
N SER A 84 2.50 -4.44 14.83
CA SER A 84 3.47 -4.89 13.82
C SER A 84 2.85 -5.72 12.69
N ASP A 85 1.84 -6.53 12.99
CA ASP A 85 1.13 -7.37 12.02
C ASP A 85 0.17 -6.58 11.08
N HIS A 86 0.12 -5.26 11.25
CA HIS A 86 -0.65 -4.34 10.38
C HIS A 86 0.24 -3.43 9.54
N ILE A 87 1.55 -3.31 9.86
CA ILE A 87 2.44 -2.31 9.26
C ILE A 87 3.72 -2.88 8.62
N SER A 88 4.08 -4.14 8.90
CA SER A 88 5.43 -4.66 8.65
C SER A 88 5.85 -4.70 7.18
N ASP A 89 4.93 -4.91 6.23
CA ASP A 89 5.24 -4.94 4.78
C ASP A 89 5.07 -3.57 4.08
N LEU A 90 4.95 -2.46 4.84
CA LEU A 90 4.80 -1.13 4.24
C LEU A 90 5.95 -0.79 3.29
N ALA A 91 7.18 -1.17 3.63
CA ALA A 91 8.34 -0.91 2.80
C ALA A 91 8.30 -1.71 1.48
N ASP A 92 7.87 -2.96 1.51
CA ASP A 92 7.75 -3.81 0.33
C ASP A 92 6.65 -3.31 -0.61
N LEU A 93 5.50 -2.90 -0.06
CA LEU A 93 4.45 -2.25 -0.84
C LEU A 93 4.94 -0.93 -1.45
N HIS A 94 5.66 -0.11 -0.66
CA HIS A 94 6.25 1.13 -1.15
C HIS A 94 7.16 0.88 -2.36
N LEU A 95 8.10 -0.05 -2.25
CA LEU A 95 9.01 -0.40 -3.35
C LEU A 95 8.25 -0.93 -4.58
N GLY A 96 7.28 -1.81 -4.35
CA GLY A 96 6.44 -2.38 -5.40
C GLY A 96 5.63 -1.35 -6.18
N THR A 97 5.20 -0.27 -5.54
CA THR A 97 4.46 0.82 -6.18
C THR A 97 5.38 1.91 -6.77
N TRP A 98 6.52 2.17 -6.14
CA TRP A 98 7.47 3.21 -6.56
C TRP A 98 8.20 2.84 -7.86
N LEU A 99 8.78 1.63 -7.93
CA LEU A 99 9.57 1.18 -9.09
C LEU A 99 8.79 1.10 -10.41
N PRO A 100 7.47 0.79 -10.44
CA PRO A 100 6.66 0.94 -11.66
C PRO A 100 6.40 2.39 -12.08
N GLY A 101 6.87 3.39 -11.31
CA GLY A 101 6.79 4.81 -11.67
C GLY A 101 5.64 5.56 -11.01
N ARG A 102 5.31 5.24 -9.75
CA ARG A 102 4.36 6.07 -8.97
C ARG A 102 4.79 7.54 -9.02
N PRO A 103 3.87 8.49 -9.34
CA PRO A 103 4.25 9.87 -9.65
C PRO A 103 4.56 10.73 -8.40
N GLN A 104 4.15 10.30 -7.21
CA GLN A 104 4.28 11.03 -5.94
C GLN A 104 4.58 10.08 -4.77
N ALA A 105 4.92 10.60 -3.60
CA ALA A 105 5.07 9.82 -2.38
C ALA A 105 3.78 9.01 -2.09
N LEU A 106 3.91 7.85 -1.46
CA LEU A 106 2.76 6.99 -1.17
C LEU A 106 1.92 7.59 -0.05
N PRO A 107 0.64 7.95 -0.31
CA PRO A 107 -0.23 8.43 0.76
C PRO A 107 -0.48 7.32 1.80
N VAL A 108 -0.26 7.67 3.07
CA VAL A 108 -0.52 6.78 4.21
C VAL A 108 -1.38 7.52 5.22
N TYR A 109 -2.53 6.97 5.53
CA TYR A 109 -3.47 7.48 6.52
C TYR A 109 -3.49 6.54 7.73
N GLY A 110 -3.48 7.09 8.93
CA GLY A 110 -3.55 6.28 10.14
C GLY A 110 -3.69 7.09 11.41
N PRO A 111 -3.75 6.43 12.57
CA PRO A 111 -3.84 7.10 13.87
C PRO A 111 -2.56 7.86 14.22
N GLU A 112 -2.58 8.58 15.34
CA GLU A 112 -1.40 9.21 15.94
C GLU A 112 -0.24 8.21 16.06
N GLY A 113 0.98 8.63 15.65
CA GLY A 113 2.18 7.78 15.57
C GLY A 113 2.44 7.19 14.18
N THR A 114 1.55 7.33 13.22
CA THR A 114 1.78 6.88 11.83
C THR A 114 2.99 7.59 11.21
N ASP A 115 3.22 8.85 11.55
CA ASP A 115 4.39 9.63 11.17
C ASP A 115 5.71 9.02 11.70
N ILE A 116 5.70 8.47 12.90
CA ILE A 116 6.86 7.76 13.47
C ILE A 116 7.15 6.50 12.66
N VAL A 117 6.10 5.76 12.30
CA VAL A 117 6.23 4.52 11.52
C VAL A 117 6.79 4.82 10.12
N THR A 118 6.21 5.75 9.41
CA THR A 118 6.64 6.10 8.04
C THR A 118 8.05 6.67 8.02
N ALA A 119 8.39 7.59 8.95
CA ALA A 119 9.74 8.13 9.10
C ALA A 119 10.77 7.03 9.45
N GLY A 120 10.38 6.04 10.26
CA GLY A 120 11.21 4.88 10.59
C GLY A 120 11.55 4.05 9.35
N PHE A 121 10.57 3.74 8.52
CA PHE A 121 10.79 3.02 7.26
C PHE A 121 11.62 3.85 6.27
N GLU A 122 11.35 5.14 6.12
CA GLU A 122 12.17 6.02 5.26
C GLU A 122 13.63 6.05 5.70
N MET A 123 13.87 6.14 6.99
CA MET A 123 15.23 6.12 7.54
C MET A 123 15.93 4.78 7.28
N ALA A 124 15.22 3.66 7.49
CA ALA A 124 15.78 2.32 7.29
C ALA A 124 16.15 2.05 5.82
N TYR A 125 15.34 2.54 4.88
CA TYR A 125 15.52 2.29 3.44
C TYR A 125 16.20 3.44 2.68
N LYS A 126 16.62 4.50 3.36
CA LYS A 126 17.21 5.69 2.74
C LYS A 126 18.36 5.39 1.77
N LEU A 127 19.25 4.46 2.13
CA LEU A 127 20.37 4.07 1.26
C LEU A 127 19.88 3.25 0.06
N ASP A 128 18.93 2.36 0.24
CA ASP A 128 18.34 1.54 -0.82
C ASP A 128 17.68 2.43 -1.90
N TYR A 129 16.98 3.48 -1.49
CA TYR A 129 16.37 4.44 -2.43
C TYR A 129 17.43 5.10 -3.33
N GLY A 130 18.55 5.52 -2.75
CA GLY A 130 19.67 6.08 -3.50
C GLY A 130 20.28 5.07 -4.48
N PHE A 131 20.55 3.86 -4.03
CA PHE A 131 21.12 2.80 -4.87
C PHE A 131 20.19 2.40 -6.03
N ARG A 132 18.88 2.34 -5.78
CA ARG A 132 17.92 2.04 -6.84
C ARG A 132 17.78 3.17 -7.85
N ASN A 133 17.75 4.41 -7.41
CA ASN A 133 17.76 5.56 -8.32
C ASN A 133 19.03 5.58 -9.18
N GLU A 134 20.21 5.38 -8.59
CA GLU A 134 21.47 5.31 -9.32
C GLU A 134 21.48 4.18 -10.36
N HIS A 135 20.96 3.00 -9.99
CA HIS A 135 20.94 1.83 -10.86
C HIS A 135 19.88 1.89 -11.96
N HIS A 136 18.66 2.36 -11.64
CA HIS A 136 17.50 2.32 -12.55
C HIS A 136 17.23 3.67 -13.23
N GLY A 137 17.75 4.77 -12.67
CA GLY A 137 17.55 6.14 -13.15
C GLY A 137 16.17 6.72 -12.79
N GLU A 138 16.03 8.03 -12.98
CA GLU A 138 14.82 8.81 -12.67
C GLU A 138 13.56 8.34 -13.39
N ALA A 139 13.69 7.61 -14.51
CA ALA A 139 12.55 7.12 -15.25
C ALA A 139 11.82 5.93 -14.59
N LEU A 140 12.52 5.16 -13.74
CA LEU A 140 12.00 3.98 -13.06
C LEU A 140 12.00 4.13 -11.54
N ALA A 141 12.92 4.91 -10.98
CA ALA A 141 13.06 5.13 -9.55
C ALA A 141 13.22 6.63 -9.25
N PRO A 142 12.22 7.47 -9.55
CA PRO A 142 12.32 8.91 -9.41
C PRO A 142 12.38 9.32 -7.92
N ILE A 143 13.49 9.98 -7.51
CA ILE A 143 13.68 10.43 -6.12
C ILE A 143 12.57 11.36 -5.65
N LYS A 144 11.99 12.16 -6.53
CA LYS A 144 10.90 13.09 -6.18
C LYS A 144 9.61 12.42 -5.68
N SER A 145 9.42 11.14 -5.96
CA SER A 145 8.22 10.37 -5.58
C SER A 145 8.49 9.26 -4.58
N VAL A 146 9.72 9.18 -4.06
CA VAL A 146 10.07 8.21 -3.02
C VAL A 146 9.47 8.62 -1.66
N GLY A 147 9.28 7.66 -0.76
CA GLY A 147 8.78 7.91 0.60
C GLY A 147 7.27 7.94 0.70
N PHE A 148 6.81 8.53 1.78
CA PHE A 148 5.41 8.52 2.20
C PHE A 148 4.86 9.94 2.36
N ASP A 149 3.62 10.13 1.94
CA ASP A 149 2.80 11.29 2.27
C ASP A 149 1.90 10.91 3.45
N THR A 150 2.34 11.27 4.66
CA THR A 150 1.74 10.79 5.91
C THR A 150 0.65 11.72 6.40
N ASN A 151 -0.53 11.14 6.63
CA ASN A 151 -1.72 11.84 7.05
C ASN A 151 -2.26 11.24 8.36
N ILE A 152 -2.20 12.00 9.45
CA ILE A 152 -2.79 11.61 10.73
C ILE A 152 -4.29 11.85 10.69
N VAL A 153 -5.07 10.82 10.96
CA VAL A 153 -6.54 10.89 10.93
C VAL A 153 -7.07 11.59 12.17
N ASP A 154 -7.77 12.71 11.98
CA ASP A 154 -8.52 13.37 13.05
C ASP A 154 -9.93 12.79 13.13
N LEU A 155 -10.29 12.16 14.24
CA LEU A 155 -11.62 11.59 14.44
C LEU A 155 -12.72 12.66 14.65
N ASN A 156 -12.36 13.96 14.80
CA ASN A 156 -13.32 15.06 14.77
C ASN A 156 -13.67 15.46 13.33
N ASP A 157 -12.77 15.19 12.37
CA ASP A 157 -13.01 15.27 10.92
C ASP A 157 -12.63 13.94 10.27
N PRO A 158 -13.48 12.93 10.38
CA PRO A 158 -13.10 11.53 10.12
C PRO A 158 -13.09 11.16 8.63
N VAL A 159 -13.34 12.10 7.72
CA VAL A 159 -13.34 11.81 6.28
C VAL A 159 -11.91 11.76 5.77
N ILE A 160 -11.45 10.53 5.43
CA ILE A 160 -10.11 10.28 4.91
C ILE A 160 -10.03 10.59 3.41
N TYR A 161 -11.07 10.24 2.66
CA TYR A 161 -11.13 10.38 1.21
C TYR A 161 -12.58 10.69 0.79
N ASN A 162 -12.75 11.60 -0.17
CA ASN A 162 -14.07 11.95 -0.70
C ASN A 162 -13.94 12.47 -2.14
N GLU A 163 -13.66 11.56 -3.07
CA GLU A 163 -13.50 11.86 -4.48
C GLU A 163 -14.12 10.75 -5.36
N ASN A 164 -14.40 11.05 -6.60
CA ASN A 164 -14.85 10.08 -7.63
C ASN A 164 -16.04 9.21 -7.21
N GLY A 165 -16.95 9.74 -6.35
CA GLY A 165 -18.11 8.98 -5.85
C GLY A 165 -17.80 8.04 -4.69
N LEU A 166 -16.54 7.92 -4.27
CA LEU A 166 -16.12 7.17 -3.10
C LEU A 166 -15.92 8.09 -1.90
N LYS A 167 -16.48 7.72 -0.76
CA LYS A 167 -16.20 8.33 0.53
C LYS A 167 -15.66 7.29 1.50
N ILE A 168 -14.48 7.56 2.09
CA ILE A 168 -13.89 6.74 3.15
C ILE A 168 -13.92 7.53 4.46
N THR A 169 -14.42 6.90 5.50
CA THR A 169 -14.57 7.52 6.82
C THR A 169 -13.98 6.61 7.90
N ALA A 170 -13.15 7.18 8.79
CA ALA A 170 -12.65 6.49 9.97
C ALA A 170 -13.61 6.65 11.15
N PHE A 171 -13.66 5.66 12.03
CA PHE A 171 -14.34 5.76 13.31
C PHE A 171 -13.61 4.93 14.37
N LYS A 172 -13.74 5.37 15.62
CA LYS A 172 -13.08 4.69 16.74
C LYS A 172 -13.79 3.38 17.06
N VAL A 173 -12.99 2.33 17.24
CA VAL A 173 -13.47 1.03 17.77
C VAL A 173 -12.71 0.71 19.07
N THR A 174 -13.26 -0.21 19.86
CA THR A 174 -12.54 -0.78 21.00
C THR A 174 -11.74 -1.97 20.50
N HIS A 175 -10.46 -1.95 20.81
CA HIS A 175 -9.51 -3.01 20.45
C HIS A 175 -8.98 -3.68 21.71
#